data_3db41791a431d47f917159e50a49e14f
#
_entry.id   3db41791a431d47f917159e50a49e14f
#
_cell.length_a   1.000
_cell.length_b   1.000
_cell.length_c   1.000
_cell.angle_alpha   90.00
_cell.angle_beta   90.00
_cell.angle_gamma   90.00
#
_symmetry.space_group_name_H-M   'P 1'
#
loop_
_entity.id
_entity.type
_entity.pdbx_description
1 polymer ?
#
loop_
_entity_poly.entity_id
_entity_poly.type
_entity_poly.pdbx_seq_one_letter_code
_entity_poly.pdbx_strand_id
1 'polypeptide(L)'
;APEAEHACVYSREFTPLQLRAELEDPTAFRTESDCEVIVHGYDEFGVDIASKLDGDFAFVILDDQTGDVYAARDPVGVNSLYMGTGLDGSTWFSSEAKPLVTGGCIDVRIFPPGHYYLARGGEEEGRLVPYYAPSWHSASAATQPLNLEKLRTTFTAAVEKRLMADVPYGVLLSGGLDSSLVASVIARLKRKRFLEHGKVDDLQPVKSFSIGLDGSPDLANAQKVAEFIGTEHYGFTFTVQEGIDAISDVIYHLETYDVTTIRAGTPMFLLARKIKAMGIKMVMSGEGADETLAGYLYFHKAPNGTELHDECVRKVAALNQFDCLRANKATMAHGLEVRVPFLDRGMLDATMTLDPDFKLTRKGEKTQFLEKWALREAFNVPTEPFLPHEVLFRQKEQFSDGVGYSWIDGLKEHAGKVISDEDMATAPIRFPYNTPGTKEAAYFRTIFHSHFPNNNYGNGIEATVPGGPSVACSTAKAIEWDEAWSDPTKQDQSGRFVDTHDAAVA
;
A
#
# COMPACT_ATOMS: atom_id res chain seq x y z
N ALA A 1 -36.13 21.47 7.50
CA ALA A 1 -35.58 20.85 6.30
C ALA A 1 -35.91 19.37 6.38
N PRO A 2 -36.34 18.70 5.27
CA PRO A 2 -36.47 17.25 5.28
C PRO A 2 -35.08 16.65 5.50
N GLU A 3 -35.00 15.67 6.38
CA GLU A 3 -33.77 14.94 6.66
C GLU A 3 -33.47 14.08 5.43
N ALA A 4 -32.43 14.45 4.68
CA ALA A 4 -31.91 13.57 3.65
C ALA A 4 -31.27 12.35 4.33
N GLU A 5 -31.85 11.17 4.17
CA GLU A 5 -31.22 9.93 4.60
C GLU A 5 -30.22 9.49 3.52
N HIS A 6 -28.95 9.84 3.73
CA HIS A 6 -27.87 9.34 2.90
C HIS A 6 -27.28 8.08 3.55
N ALA A 7 -27.24 6.98 2.81
CA ALA A 7 -26.50 5.80 3.24
C ALA A 7 -25.04 5.92 2.76
N CYS A 8 -24.14 6.22 3.69
CA CYS A 8 -22.70 6.21 3.41
C CYS A 8 -22.11 4.86 3.81
N VAL A 9 -21.49 4.17 2.87
CA VAL A 9 -20.79 2.91 3.11
C VAL A 9 -19.31 3.19 3.03
N TYR A 10 -18.64 3.19 4.19
CA TYR A 10 -17.22 3.06 4.37
C TYR A 10 -16.34 4.23 3.93
N SER A 11 -15.79 4.93 4.90
CA SER A 11 -14.66 5.83 4.77
C SER A 11 -13.66 5.59 5.89
N ARG A 12 -12.38 5.75 5.60
CA ARG A 12 -11.32 5.82 6.61
C ARG A 12 -10.37 6.93 6.24
N GLU A 13 -10.05 7.73 7.24
CA GLU A 13 -8.94 8.65 7.31
C GLU A 13 -8.86 9.79 6.27
N PHE A 14 -9.35 10.93 6.63
CA PHE A 14 -9.07 12.22 5.99
C PHE A 14 -9.04 13.33 7.05
N THR A 15 -8.77 14.57 6.65
CA THR A 15 -8.75 15.72 7.57
C THR A 15 -10.16 16.27 7.80
N PRO A 16 -11.03 15.59 8.59
CA PRO A 16 -12.42 15.97 8.75
C PRO A 16 -12.55 17.33 9.43
N LEU A 17 -11.62 17.67 10.33
CA LEU A 17 -11.66 18.93 11.06
C LEU A 17 -11.47 20.15 10.16
N GLN A 18 -10.60 20.07 9.14
CA GLN A 18 -10.40 21.17 8.21
C GLN A 18 -11.61 21.33 7.31
N LEU A 19 -12.09 20.24 6.71
CA LEU A 19 -13.26 20.29 5.84
C LEU A 19 -14.52 20.71 6.61
N ARG A 20 -14.69 20.19 7.85
CA ARG A 20 -15.80 20.61 8.73
C ARG A 20 -15.81 22.13 9.00
N ALA A 21 -14.63 22.74 9.10
CA ALA A 21 -14.50 24.19 9.30
C ALA A 21 -14.77 25.00 8.02
N GLU A 22 -14.70 24.38 6.85
CA GLU A 22 -14.99 25.00 5.54
C GLU A 22 -16.48 24.98 5.19
N LEU A 23 -17.28 24.09 5.82
CA LEU A 23 -18.70 23.99 5.56
C LEU A 23 -19.46 25.21 6.08
N GLU A 24 -20.55 25.58 5.40
CA GLU A 24 -21.41 26.73 5.77
C GLU A 24 -21.98 26.59 7.20
N ASP A 25 -22.38 25.35 7.58
CA ASP A 25 -22.84 25.05 8.93
C ASP A 25 -21.99 23.98 9.63
N PRO A 26 -20.86 24.35 10.25
CA PRO A 26 -20.02 23.42 10.99
C PRO A 26 -20.69 22.84 12.25
N THR A 27 -21.90 23.29 12.62
CA THR A 27 -22.66 22.82 13.79
C THR A 27 -23.72 21.77 13.46
N ALA A 28 -23.96 21.49 12.18
CA ALA A 28 -24.95 20.52 11.70
C ALA A 28 -24.62 19.05 12.05
N PHE A 29 -23.39 18.77 12.47
CA PHE A 29 -22.93 17.44 12.78
C PHE A 29 -23.59 16.84 14.03
N ARG A 30 -24.03 15.58 13.90
CA ARG A 30 -24.68 14.82 14.98
C ARG A 30 -23.72 13.86 15.68
N THR A 31 -22.59 13.54 15.03
CA THR A 31 -21.58 12.62 15.53
C THR A 31 -20.18 13.24 15.47
N GLU A 32 -19.20 12.54 16.02
CA GLU A 32 -17.78 12.85 15.86
C GLU A 32 -17.13 12.00 14.76
N SER A 33 -17.94 11.23 14.01
CA SER A 33 -17.46 10.38 12.93
C SER A 33 -16.88 11.21 11.79
N ASP A 34 -15.73 10.79 11.30
CA ASP A 34 -15.11 11.32 10.10
C ASP A 34 -15.99 11.12 8.85
N CYS A 35 -16.77 10.02 8.80
CA CYS A 35 -17.68 9.73 7.70
C CYS A 35 -18.78 10.79 7.51
N GLU A 36 -19.24 11.42 8.58
CA GLU A 36 -20.35 12.39 8.51
C GLU A 36 -19.98 13.63 7.69
N VAL A 37 -18.70 14.03 7.68
CA VAL A 37 -18.28 15.18 6.87
C VAL A 37 -18.40 14.93 5.36
N ILE A 38 -18.39 13.66 4.92
CA ILE A 38 -18.58 13.31 3.51
C ILE A 38 -20.01 13.64 3.08
N VAL A 39 -20.99 13.31 3.93
CA VAL A 39 -22.41 13.56 3.64
C VAL A 39 -22.68 15.06 3.54
N HIS A 40 -22.30 15.83 4.58
CA HIS A 40 -22.47 17.28 4.56
C HIS A 40 -21.66 17.96 3.44
N GLY A 41 -20.45 17.45 3.16
CA GLY A 41 -19.65 17.93 2.04
C GLY A 41 -20.27 17.60 0.67
N TYR A 42 -20.96 16.46 0.53
CA TYR A 42 -21.69 16.15 -0.70
C TYR A 42 -22.90 17.07 -0.88
N ASP A 43 -23.64 17.37 0.18
CA ASP A 43 -24.74 18.32 0.14
C ASP A 43 -24.29 19.73 -0.30
N GLU A 44 -23.10 20.18 0.13
CA GLU A 44 -22.61 21.52 -0.17
C GLU A 44 -21.81 21.60 -1.48
N PHE A 45 -20.91 20.63 -1.74
CA PHE A 45 -19.97 20.67 -2.86
C PHE A 45 -20.39 19.73 -4.00
N GLY A 46 -21.39 18.90 -3.82
CA GLY A 46 -21.83 17.91 -4.81
C GLY A 46 -20.70 16.96 -5.21
N VAL A 47 -20.54 16.77 -6.52
CA VAL A 47 -19.52 15.85 -7.07
C VAL A 47 -18.08 16.25 -6.78
N ASP A 48 -17.82 17.50 -6.39
CA ASP A 48 -16.48 18.01 -6.11
C ASP A 48 -15.96 17.57 -4.72
N ILE A 49 -16.80 16.95 -3.89
CA ILE A 49 -16.42 16.50 -2.53
C ILE A 49 -15.15 15.61 -2.57
N ALA A 50 -15.04 14.67 -3.51
CA ALA A 50 -13.89 13.77 -3.60
C ALA A 50 -12.57 14.54 -3.76
N SER A 51 -12.56 15.67 -4.48
CA SER A 51 -11.38 16.51 -4.69
C SER A 51 -10.96 17.28 -3.42
N LYS A 52 -11.89 17.52 -2.50
CA LYS A 52 -11.68 18.25 -1.25
C LYS A 52 -11.19 17.35 -0.11
N LEU A 53 -11.44 16.05 -0.19
CA LEU A 53 -10.98 15.09 0.80
C LEU A 53 -9.45 14.91 0.69
N ASP A 54 -8.77 14.98 1.84
CA ASP A 54 -7.34 14.73 1.97
C ASP A 54 -7.10 13.57 2.93
N GLY A 55 -6.96 12.36 2.36
CA GLY A 55 -6.81 11.12 3.13
C GLY A 55 -7.01 9.87 2.28
N ASP A 56 -7.15 8.74 2.97
CA ASP A 56 -7.28 7.41 2.40
C ASP A 56 -8.76 6.98 2.51
N PHE A 57 -9.52 6.96 1.41
CA PHE A 57 -10.96 6.73 1.45
C PHE A 57 -11.51 5.90 0.30
N ALA A 58 -12.63 5.24 0.57
CA ALA A 58 -13.51 4.66 -0.42
C ALA A 58 -14.95 4.71 0.14
N PHE A 59 -15.88 5.29 -0.59
CA PHE A 59 -17.25 5.41 -0.12
C PHE A 59 -18.27 5.39 -1.24
N VAL A 60 -19.53 5.14 -0.88
CA VAL A 60 -20.70 5.22 -1.74
C VAL A 60 -21.77 6.03 -1.04
N ILE A 61 -22.36 6.99 -1.72
CA ILE A 61 -23.51 7.77 -1.28
C ILE A 61 -24.71 7.39 -2.16
N LEU A 62 -25.83 7.13 -1.54
CA LEU A 62 -27.14 7.05 -2.17
C LEU A 62 -27.94 8.26 -1.69
N ASP A 63 -28.28 9.14 -2.61
CA ASP A 63 -29.19 10.26 -2.37
C ASP A 63 -30.62 9.76 -2.60
N ASP A 64 -31.40 9.61 -1.57
CA ASP A 64 -32.76 9.08 -1.61
C ASP A 64 -33.79 10.07 -2.20
N GLN A 65 -33.44 11.37 -2.26
CA GLN A 65 -34.31 12.40 -2.82
C GLN A 65 -34.23 12.45 -4.35
N THR A 66 -33.01 12.33 -4.88
CA THR A 66 -32.76 12.38 -6.33
C THR A 66 -32.66 11.01 -6.96
N GLY A 67 -32.37 9.97 -6.15
CA GLY A 67 -32.03 8.63 -6.62
C GLY A 67 -30.61 8.55 -7.18
N ASP A 68 -29.78 9.56 -6.95
CA ASP A 68 -28.40 9.59 -7.43
C ASP A 68 -27.53 8.62 -6.63
N VAL A 69 -26.63 7.93 -7.33
CA VAL A 69 -25.58 7.11 -6.74
C VAL A 69 -24.23 7.75 -7.01
N TYR A 70 -23.52 8.11 -5.96
CA TYR A 70 -22.17 8.66 -6.05
C TYR A 70 -21.20 7.75 -5.30
N ALA A 71 -20.12 7.31 -5.95
CA ALA A 71 -19.05 6.55 -5.30
C ALA A 71 -17.71 7.19 -5.61
N ALA A 72 -16.77 7.19 -4.66
CA ALA A 72 -15.44 7.74 -4.88
C ALA A 72 -14.37 6.92 -4.15
N ARG A 73 -13.16 6.94 -4.69
CA ARG A 73 -11.99 6.28 -4.13
C ARG A 73 -10.80 7.23 -4.09
N ASP A 74 -9.99 7.14 -3.04
CA ASP A 74 -8.81 8.00 -2.82
C ASP A 74 -7.83 8.02 -4.01
N PRO A 75 -6.94 9.02 -4.09
CA PRO A 75 -6.05 9.26 -5.22
C PRO A 75 -5.18 8.08 -5.65
N VAL A 76 -4.73 7.25 -4.72
CA VAL A 76 -3.84 6.09 -4.97
C VAL A 76 -4.53 4.74 -4.76
N GLY A 77 -5.73 4.74 -4.18
CA GLY A 77 -6.50 3.54 -3.88
C GLY A 77 -5.90 2.75 -2.72
N VAL A 78 -5.54 3.44 -1.65
CA VAL A 78 -5.09 2.82 -0.39
C VAL A 78 -6.18 1.91 0.16
N ASN A 79 -7.42 2.42 0.20
CA ASN A 79 -8.58 1.60 0.49
C ASN A 79 -9.07 0.88 -0.76
N SER A 80 -9.36 -0.41 -0.61
CA SER A 80 -9.88 -1.21 -1.71
C SER A 80 -11.35 -0.88 -1.99
N LEU A 81 -11.68 -0.76 -3.28
CA LEU A 81 -13.05 -0.66 -3.76
C LEU A 81 -13.16 -1.39 -5.11
N TYR A 82 -14.21 -2.17 -5.25
CA TYR A 82 -14.56 -2.88 -6.47
C TYR A 82 -15.96 -2.49 -6.90
N MET A 83 -16.21 -2.64 -8.18
CA MET A 83 -17.53 -2.52 -8.76
C MET A 83 -17.86 -3.75 -9.62
N GLY A 84 -19.13 -4.06 -9.74
CA GLY A 84 -19.60 -5.18 -10.52
C GLY A 84 -20.94 -4.90 -11.16
N THR A 85 -21.26 -5.64 -12.21
CA THR A 85 -22.55 -5.57 -12.90
C THR A 85 -23.34 -6.84 -12.61
N GLY A 86 -24.53 -6.70 -12.05
CA GLY A 86 -25.47 -7.81 -11.84
C GLY A 86 -26.08 -8.33 -13.16
N LEU A 87 -26.66 -9.52 -13.12
CA LEU A 87 -27.36 -10.10 -14.29
C LEU A 87 -28.55 -9.26 -14.77
N ASP A 88 -29.11 -8.45 -13.90
CA ASP A 88 -30.22 -7.53 -14.18
C ASP A 88 -29.76 -6.14 -14.64
N GLY A 89 -28.45 -5.95 -14.81
CA GLY A 89 -27.84 -4.66 -15.17
C GLY A 89 -27.55 -3.75 -13.98
N SER A 90 -27.86 -4.14 -12.75
CA SER A 90 -27.61 -3.34 -11.55
C SER A 90 -26.11 -3.14 -11.33
N THR A 91 -25.71 -1.96 -10.82
CA THR A 91 -24.34 -1.66 -10.42
C THR A 91 -24.14 -1.95 -8.94
N TRP A 92 -23.10 -2.68 -8.62
CA TRP A 92 -22.73 -3.10 -7.26
C TRP A 92 -21.38 -2.53 -6.87
N PHE A 93 -21.23 -2.19 -5.60
CA PHE A 93 -19.96 -1.74 -5.00
C PHE A 93 -19.64 -2.56 -3.78
N SER A 94 -18.34 -2.84 -3.57
CA SER A 94 -17.86 -3.53 -2.38
C SER A 94 -16.39 -3.22 -2.14
N SER A 95 -15.97 -3.21 -0.88
CA SER A 95 -14.56 -3.12 -0.49
C SER A 95 -13.76 -4.38 -0.82
N GLU A 96 -14.45 -5.50 -1.08
CA GLU A 96 -13.84 -6.78 -1.47
C GLU A 96 -14.54 -7.32 -2.73
N ALA A 97 -13.78 -8.03 -3.60
CA ALA A 97 -14.33 -8.60 -4.83
C ALA A 97 -15.24 -9.83 -4.58
N LYS A 98 -14.95 -10.61 -3.52
CA LYS A 98 -15.69 -11.84 -3.21
C LYS A 98 -17.19 -11.66 -2.99
N PRO A 99 -17.70 -10.59 -2.33
CA PRO A 99 -19.15 -10.39 -2.22
C PRO A 99 -19.82 -10.16 -3.58
N LEU A 100 -19.13 -9.49 -4.51
CA LEU A 100 -19.64 -9.27 -5.87
C LEU A 100 -19.74 -10.60 -6.64
N VAL A 101 -18.68 -11.43 -6.53
CA VAL A 101 -18.67 -12.77 -7.15
C VAL A 101 -19.77 -13.66 -6.59
N THR A 102 -19.90 -13.73 -5.26
CA THR A 102 -20.93 -14.54 -4.61
C THR A 102 -22.34 -13.98 -4.79
N GLY A 103 -22.48 -12.66 -4.97
CA GLY A 103 -23.73 -11.98 -5.30
C GLY A 103 -24.17 -12.17 -6.76
N GLY A 104 -23.34 -12.83 -7.60
CA GLY A 104 -23.69 -13.17 -8.98
C GLY A 104 -23.36 -12.10 -10.00
N CYS A 105 -22.49 -11.14 -9.70
CA CYS A 105 -22.01 -10.20 -10.69
C CYS A 105 -21.26 -10.93 -11.81
N ILE A 106 -21.49 -10.46 -13.04
CA ILE A 106 -20.89 -11.02 -14.26
C ILE A 106 -19.64 -10.26 -14.72
N ASP A 107 -19.44 -9.03 -14.20
CA ASP A 107 -18.30 -8.18 -14.49
C ASP A 107 -17.83 -7.56 -13.17
N VAL A 108 -16.78 -8.14 -12.58
CA VAL A 108 -16.15 -7.63 -11.36
C VAL A 108 -14.85 -6.95 -11.74
N ARG A 109 -14.71 -5.69 -11.38
CA ARG A 109 -13.55 -4.85 -11.73
C ARG A 109 -13.12 -3.98 -10.56
N ILE A 110 -11.86 -3.59 -10.57
CA ILE A 110 -11.33 -2.61 -9.62
C ILE A 110 -11.96 -1.26 -9.91
N PHE A 111 -12.48 -0.59 -8.87
CA PHE A 111 -12.83 0.82 -8.98
C PHE A 111 -11.54 1.65 -9.07
N PRO A 112 -11.35 2.45 -10.14
CA PRO A 112 -10.08 3.13 -10.37
C PRO A 112 -9.79 4.17 -9.29
N PRO A 113 -8.54 4.24 -8.77
CA PRO A 113 -8.12 5.31 -7.86
C PRO A 113 -8.29 6.70 -8.47
N GLY A 114 -8.52 7.71 -7.63
CA GLY A 114 -8.65 9.09 -8.07
C GLY A 114 -9.86 9.38 -8.96
N HIS A 115 -10.86 8.50 -8.93
CA HIS A 115 -12.10 8.64 -9.69
C HIS A 115 -13.32 8.69 -8.77
N TYR A 116 -14.38 9.30 -9.29
CA TYR A 116 -15.72 9.09 -8.79
C TYR A 116 -16.61 8.46 -9.87
N TYR A 117 -17.62 7.73 -9.42
CA TYR A 117 -18.73 7.22 -10.22
C TYR A 117 -19.98 8.05 -9.89
N LEU A 118 -20.74 8.39 -10.91
CA LEU A 118 -22.01 9.07 -10.77
C LEU A 118 -23.04 8.45 -11.68
N ALA A 119 -24.16 7.96 -11.12
CA ALA A 119 -25.39 7.66 -11.82
C ALA A 119 -26.48 8.60 -11.30
N ARG A 120 -27.14 9.31 -12.19
CA ARG A 120 -28.29 10.14 -11.85
C ARG A 120 -29.53 9.29 -11.70
N GLY A 121 -30.46 9.73 -10.83
CA GLY A 121 -31.71 9.03 -10.63
C GLY A 121 -32.44 8.76 -11.94
N GLY A 122 -32.72 7.48 -12.24
CA GLY A 122 -33.33 7.05 -13.50
C GLY A 122 -32.36 6.75 -14.64
N GLU A 123 -31.06 6.96 -14.50
CA GLU A 123 -30.07 6.48 -15.45
C GLU A 123 -29.81 4.97 -15.25
N GLU A 124 -29.74 4.20 -16.33
CA GLU A 124 -29.44 2.76 -16.28
C GLU A 124 -27.97 2.50 -15.98
N GLU A 125 -27.06 3.38 -16.40
CA GLU A 125 -25.62 3.26 -16.20
C GLU A 125 -25.01 4.63 -15.85
N GLY A 126 -24.19 4.65 -14.79
CA GLY A 126 -23.43 5.83 -14.40
C GLY A 126 -22.07 5.90 -15.11
N ARG A 127 -21.35 6.96 -14.84
CA ARG A 127 -20.05 7.24 -15.47
C ARG A 127 -18.94 7.39 -14.43
N LEU A 128 -17.77 6.87 -14.77
CA LEU A 128 -16.53 7.10 -14.04
C LEU A 128 -15.87 8.39 -14.52
N VAL A 129 -15.49 9.26 -13.59
CA VAL A 129 -14.87 10.56 -13.88
C VAL A 129 -13.60 10.71 -13.01
N PRO A 130 -12.44 11.01 -13.61
CA PRO A 130 -11.25 11.31 -12.84
C PRO A 130 -11.40 12.67 -12.15
N TYR A 131 -11.13 12.71 -10.83
CA TYR A 131 -11.07 13.95 -10.05
C TYR A 131 -9.64 14.30 -9.62
N TYR A 132 -8.71 13.35 -9.74
CA TYR A 132 -7.31 13.53 -9.37
C TYR A 132 -6.39 13.28 -10.58
N ALA A 133 -5.75 14.33 -11.06
CA ALA A 133 -4.83 14.30 -12.19
C ALA A 133 -3.62 15.21 -11.90
N PRO A 134 -2.68 14.76 -11.06
CA PRO A 134 -1.55 15.59 -10.64
C PRO A 134 -0.58 15.83 -11.80
N SER A 135 0.05 17.01 -11.80
CA SER A 135 1.00 17.43 -12.84
C SER A 135 2.21 16.51 -12.97
N TRP A 136 2.62 15.87 -11.88
CA TRP A 136 3.75 14.95 -11.84
C TRP A 136 3.50 13.62 -12.58
N HIS A 137 2.33 13.36 -13.13
CA HIS A 137 2.14 12.26 -14.10
C HIS A 137 3.01 12.44 -15.35
N SER A 138 3.46 13.67 -15.63
CA SER A 138 4.41 13.96 -16.70
C SER A 138 5.80 14.24 -16.13
N ALA A 139 6.82 13.54 -16.62
CA ALA A 139 8.21 13.76 -16.22
C ALA A 139 8.66 15.22 -16.40
N SER A 140 8.06 15.95 -17.36
CA SER A 140 8.37 17.38 -17.57
C SER A 140 7.96 18.30 -16.41
N ALA A 141 7.09 17.85 -15.51
CA ALA A 141 6.71 18.60 -14.31
C ALA A 141 7.58 18.27 -13.08
N ALA A 142 8.40 17.21 -13.14
CA ALA A 142 9.31 16.82 -12.07
C ALA A 142 10.63 17.59 -12.16
N THR A 143 10.61 18.86 -11.76
CA THR A 143 11.76 19.81 -11.91
C THR A 143 12.11 20.53 -10.61
N GLN A 144 11.49 20.18 -9.50
CA GLN A 144 11.72 20.86 -8.23
C GLN A 144 13.10 20.51 -7.67
N PRO A 145 13.86 21.51 -7.20
CA PRO A 145 15.13 21.25 -6.55
C PRO A 145 14.92 20.55 -5.20
N LEU A 146 15.91 19.77 -4.80
CA LEU A 146 15.90 19.10 -3.50
C LEU A 146 15.99 20.12 -2.35
N ASN A 147 15.01 20.10 -1.47
CA ASN A 147 15.01 20.80 -0.20
C ASN A 147 14.79 19.80 0.94
N LEU A 148 15.89 19.47 1.63
CA LEU A 148 15.90 18.44 2.68
C LEU A 148 14.99 18.80 3.86
N GLU A 149 14.94 20.06 4.25
CA GLU A 149 14.08 20.53 5.36
C GLU A 149 12.60 20.44 4.96
N LYS A 150 12.26 20.90 3.76
CA LYS A 150 10.88 20.79 3.24
C LYS A 150 10.45 19.32 3.16
N LEU A 151 11.30 18.42 2.66
CA LEU A 151 10.99 16.99 2.59
C LEU A 151 10.73 16.41 3.98
N ARG A 152 11.60 16.71 4.97
CA ARG A 152 11.43 16.26 6.36
C ARG A 152 10.17 16.82 7.00
N THR A 153 9.89 18.10 6.83
CA THR A 153 8.71 18.73 7.43
C THR A 153 7.42 18.25 6.80
N THR A 154 7.39 18.06 5.47
CA THR A 154 6.23 17.48 4.77
C THR A 154 5.95 16.07 5.24
N PHE A 155 6.96 15.22 5.35
CA PHE A 155 6.79 13.85 5.88
C PHE A 155 6.32 13.86 7.34
N THR A 156 6.88 14.73 8.17
CA THR A 156 6.45 14.87 9.57
C THR A 156 4.99 15.27 9.67
N ALA A 157 4.54 16.22 8.83
CA ALA A 157 3.14 16.64 8.77
C ALA A 157 2.22 15.51 8.27
N ALA A 158 2.66 14.72 7.29
CA ALA A 158 1.92 13.56 6.79
C ALA A 158 1.71 12.49 7.89
N VAL A 159 2.74 12.23 8.70
CA VAL A 159 2.62 11.34 9.88
C VAL A 159 1.70 11.95 10.92
N GLU A 160 1.85 13.24 11.23
CA GLU A 160 1.05 13.93 12.25
C GLU A 160 -0.45 13.92 11.91
N LYS A 161 -0.79 14.18 10.66
CA LYS A 161 -2.13 14.11 10.12
C LYS A 161 -2.79 12.75 10.41
N ARG A 162 -2.03 11.67 10.26
CA ARG A 162 -2.49 10.28 10.43
C ARG A 162 -2.46 9.77 11.88
N LEU A 163 -2.05 10.61 12.85
CA LEU A 163 -2.12 10.30 14.28
C LEU A 163 -3.48 10.56 14.91
N MET A 164 -4.42 11.14 14.18
CA MET A 164 -5.77 11.36 14.68
C MET A 164 -6.47 9.99 14.82
N ALA A 165 -6.66 9.57 16.06
CA ALA A 165 -7.32 8.33 16.40
C ALA A 165 -7.87 8.40 17.82
N ASP A 166 -9.07 7.87 18.03
CA ASP A 166 -9.74 7.65 19.32
C ASP A 166 -9.54 6.22 19.84
N VAL A 167 -8.77 5.41 19.12
CA VAL A 167 -8.52 4.00 19.42
C VAL A 167 -7.02 3.73 19.63
N PRO A 168 -6.66 2.64 20.35
CA PRO A 168 -5.27 2.24 20.49
C PRO A 168 -4.63 1.94 19.14
N TYR A 169 -3.46 2.56 18.91
CA TYR A 169 -2.71 2.40 17.66
C TYR A 169 -1.25 1.98 17.92
N GLY A 170 -0.60 1.53 16.85
CA GLY A 170 0.81 1.17 16.85
C GLY A 170 1.47 1.42 15.50
N VAL A 171 2.67 0.89 15.31
CA VAL A 171 3.44 1.03 14.08
C VAL A 171 4.05 -0.31 13.66
N LEU A 172 3.98 -0.61 12.37
CA LEU A 172 4.72 -1.72 11.79
C LEU A 172 6.19 -1.31 11.68
N LEU A 173 7.10 -2.11 12.23
CA LEU A 173 8.51 -1.79 12.33
C LEU A 173 9.36 -2.97 11.85
N SER A 174 9.79 -2.97 10.60
CA SER A 174 10.66 -4.00 10.02
C SER A 174 12.16 -3.74 10.29
N GLY A 175 12.51 -2.57 10.84
CA GLY A 175 13.92 -2.16 10.97
C GLY A 175 14.55 -1.66 9.66
N GLY A 176 13.76 -1.59 8.57
CA GLY A 176 14.12 -0.87 7.34
C GLY A 176 13.92 0.64 7.51
N LEU A 177 14.47 1.43 6.58
CA LEU A 177 14.45 2.89 6.62
C LEU A 177 13.02 3.45 6.82
N ASP A 178 12.08 3.03 5.99
CA ASP A 178 10.77 3.65 5.85
C ASP A 178 9.93 3.49 7.12
N SER A 179 9.76 2.25 7.57
CA SER A 179 9.02 1.92 8.79
C SER A 179 9.67 2.54 10.03
N SER A 180 11.01 2.59 10.05
CA SER A 180 11.77 3.19 11.15
C SER A 180 11.60 4.70 11.23
N LEU A 181 11.53 5.40 10.07
CA LEU A 181 11.24 6.83 10.04
C LEU A 181 9.82 7.14 10.51
N VAL A 182 8.83 6.36 10.07
CA VAL A 182 7.45 6.50 10.58
C VAL A 182 7.44 6.37 12.10
N ALA A 183 8.03 5.30 12.65
CA ALA A 183 8.06 5.05 14.09
C ALA A 183 8.79 6.17 14.86
N SER A 184 9.93 6.64 14.35
CA SER A 184 10.72 7.70 14.96
C SER A 184 9.97 9.03 15.00
N VAL A 185 9.31 9.41 13.90
CA VAL A 185 8.51 10.64 13.83
C VAL A 185 7.32 10.57 14.78
N ILE A 186 6.62 9.44 14.87
CA ILE A 186 5.51 9.24 15.82
C ILE A 186 6.00 9.45 17.26
N ALA A 187 7.10 8.81 17.63
CA ALA A 187 7.64 8.91 19.00
C ALA A 187 8.00 10.37 19.36
N ARG A 188 8.57 11.11 18.39
CA ARG A 188 8.90 12.54 18.57
C ARG A 188 7.66 13.43 18.68
N LEU A 189 6.66 13.21 17.84
CA LEU A 189 5.40 13.95 17.87
C LEU A 189 4.66 13.73 19.20
N LYS A 190 4.61 12.51 19.72
CA LYS A 190 4.04 12.20 21.04
C LYS A 190 4.79 12.95 22.13
N ARG A 191 6.13 12.88 22.14
CA ARG A 191 6.92 13.62 23.11
C ARG A 191 6.70 15.13 23.04
N LYS A 192 6.61 15.71 21.83
CA LYS A 192 6.31 17.12 21.63
C LYS A 192 4.93 17.48 22.19
N ARG A 193 3.89 16.71 21.87
CA ARG A 193 2.51 16.91 22.39
C ARG A 193 2.45 16.83 23.92
N PHE A 194 3.20 15.89 24.53
CA PHE A 194 3.28 15.83 25.98
C PHE A 194 3.89 17.11 26.56
N LEU A 195 4.98 17.60 25.99
CA LEU A 195 5.63 18.83 26.47
C LEU A 195 4.75 20.08 26.32
N GLU A 196 3.95 20.14 25.25
CA GLU A 196 3.07 21.28 24.95
C GLU A 196 1.73 21.24 25.71
N HIS A 197 1.15 20.06 25.90
CA HIS A 197 -0.23 19.90 26.40
C HIS A 197 -0.35 19.08 27.67
N GLY A 198 0.70 18.41 28.13
CA GLY A 198 0.73 17.64 29.37
C GLY A 198 -0.18 16.39 29.36
N LYS A 199 -0.62 15.91 28.20
CA LYS A 199 -1.46 14.71 28.10
C LYS A 199 -0.69 13.46 28.51
N VAL A 200 -1.11 12.77 29.55
CA VAL A 200 -0.41 11.58 30.13
C VAL A 200 -0.34 10.44 29.12
N ASP A 201 -1.34 10.29 28.24
CA ASP A 201 -1.35 9.26 27.21
C ASP A 201 -0.20 9.42 26.18
N ASP A 202 0.28 10.65 25.99
CA ASP A 202 1.43 10.93 25.11
C ASP A 202 2.77 10.52 25.75
N LEU A 203 2.81 10.25 27.06
CA LEU A 203 3.97 9.67 27.74
C LEU A 203 4.12 8.16 27.53
N GLN A 204 3.03 7.45 27.21
CA GLN A 204 3.09 6.02 26.99
C GLN A 204 3.92 5.75 25.72
N PRO A 205 4.85 4.80 25.75
CA PRO A 205 5.60 4.40 24.54
C PRO A 205 4.65 3.98 23.41
N VAL A 206 5.03 4.31 22.19
CA VAL A 206 4.34 3.77 21.01
C VAL A 206 4.60 2.27 20.95
N LYS A 207 3.56 1.47 20.71
CA LYS A 207 3.73 0.04 20.45
C LYS A 207 4.20 -0.15 19.02
N SER A 208 5.29 -0.91 18.86
CA SER A 208 5.84 -1.27 17.55
C SER A 208 5.86 -2.78 17.36
N PHE A 209 5.62 -3.22 16.12
CA PHE A 209 5.40 -4.62 15.80
C PHE A 209 6.24 -5.07 14.62
N SER A 210 6.86 -6.24 14.75
CA SER A 210 7.57 -6.92 13.68
C SER A 210 7.26 -8.41 13.66
N ILE A 211 7.51 -9.05 12.52
CA ILE A 211 7.39 -10.49 12.34
C ILE A 211 8.50 -11.00 11.43
N GLY A 212 9.00 -12.19 11.69
CA GLY A 212 9.99 -12.86 10.84
C GLY A 212 10.18 -14.32 11.26
N LEU A 213 10.95 -15.05 10.46
CA LEU A 213 11.46 -16.35 10.88
C LEU A 213 12.46 -16.17 12.00
N ASP A 214 12.69 -17.22 12.76
CA ASP A 214 13.72 -17.19 13.80
C ASP A 214 15.09 -16.80 13.20
N GLY A 215 15.77 -15.85 13.83
CA GLY A 215 17.03 -15.30 13.33
C GLY A 215 16.92 -14.35 12.12
N SER A 216 15.71 -13.88 11.77
CA SER A 216 15.53 -12.96 10.64
C SER A 216 16.24 -11.62 10.88
N PRO A 217 16.84 -11.03 9.82
CA PRO A 217 17.54 -9.74 9.95
C PRO A 217 16.56 -8.60 10.31
N ASP A 218 15.33 -8.66 9.86
CA ASP A 218 14.33 -7.62 10.17
C ASP A 218 13.98 -7.60 11.66
N LEU A 219 13.81 -8.75 12.33
CA LEU A 219 13.57 -8.78 13.77
C LEU A 219 14.73 -8.16 14.56
N ALA A 220 15.97 -8.47 14.19
CA ALA A 220 17.14 -7.92 14.85
C ALA A 220 17.28 -6.40 14.66
N ASN A 221 17.01 -5.90 13.46
CA ASN A 221 17.08 -4.47 13.16
C ASN A 221 15.90 -3.70 13.76
N ALA A 222 14.71 -4.28 13.76
CA ALA A 222 13.54 -3.68 14.42
C ALA A 222 13.78 -3.49 15.92
N GLN A 223 14.37 -4.46 16.58
CA GLN A 223 14.73 -4.36 18.00
C GLN A 223 15.71 -3.21 18.26
N LYS A 224 16.79 -3.08 17.46
CA LYS A 224 17.74 -1.96 17.58
C LYS A 224 17.07 -0.59 17.41
N VAL A 225 16.21 -0.47 16.42
CA VAL A 225 15.46 0.79 16.18
C VAL A 225 14.55 1.08 17.36
N ALA A 226 13.80 0.08 17.83
CA ALA A 226 12.86 0.22 18.93
C ALA A 226 13.56 0.70 20.22
N GLU A 227 14.72 0.12 20.54
CA GLU A 227 15.55 0.55 21.68
C GLU A 227 16.03 2.00 21.52
N PHE A 228 16.45 2.40 20.32
CA PHE A 228 16.93 3.74 20.06
C PHE A 228 15.85 4.81 20.17
N ILE A 229 14.64 4.54 19.62
CA ILE A 229 13.54 5.51 19.61
C ILE A 229 12.64 5.41 20.86
N GLY A 230 12.80 4.35 21.67
CA GLY A 230 12.06 4.15 22.91
C GLY A 230 10.61 3.67 22.70
N THR A 231 10.36 2.76 21.74
CA THR A 231 9.05 2.12 21.57
C THR A 231 8.92 0.86 22.42
N GLU A 232 7.69 0.49 22.79
CA GLU A 232 7.36 -0.81 23.36
C GLU A 232 7.25 -1.83 22.21
N HIS A 233 8.32 -2.60 21.99
CA HIS A 233 8.46 -3.44 20.81
C HIS A 233 8.01 -4.88 21.05
N TYR A 234 7.28 -5.42 20.06
CA TYR A 234 6.79 -6.80 20.01
C TYR A 234 7.27 -7.45 18.71
N GLY A 235 8.34 -8.22 18.80
CA GLY A 235 8.85 -9.09 17.73
C GLY A 235 8.19 -10.46 17.79
N PHE A 236 7.51 -10.86 16.73
CA PHE A 236 6.87 -12.18 16.61
C PHE A 236 7.65 -13.07 15.65
N THR A 237 7.65 -14.37 15.92
CA THR A 237 8.17 -15.37 14.99
C THR A 237 7.05 -16.17 14.36
N PHE A 238 7.32 -16.69 13.17
CA PHE A 238 6.52 -17.72 12.51
C PHE A 238 7.45 -18.74 11.85
N THR A 239 6.96 -19.93 11.58
CA THR A 239 7.67 -20.98 10.85
C THR A 239 7.27 -20.99 9.39
N VAL A 240 8.11 -21.53 8.51
CA VAL A 240 7.78 -21.73 7.09
C VAL A 240 6.47 -22.51 6.95
N GLN A 241 6.24 -23.53 7.79
CA GLN A 241 5.02 -24.32 7.75
C GLN A 241 3.79 -23.49 8.13
N GLU A 242 3.85 -22.67 9.20
CA GLU A 242 2.73 -21.78 9.55
C GLU A 242 2.40 -20.80 8.42
N GLY A 243 3.44 -20.33 7.71
CA GLY A 243 3.26 -19.51 6.53
C GLY A 243 2.55 -20.27 5.40
N ILE A 244 3.01 -21.48 5.07
CA ILE A 244 2.39 -22.34 4.05
C ILE A 244 0.92 -22.64 4.41
N ASP A 245 0.65 -22.99 5.65
CA ASP A 245 -0.71 -23.29 6.12
C ASP A 245 -1.66 -22.09 6.00
N ALA A 246 -1.13 -20.86 6.07
CA ALA A 246 -1.91 -19.63 5.94
C ALA A 246 -2.18 -19.22 4.47
N ILE A 247 -1.48 -19.78 3.47
CA ILE A 247 -1.54 -19.32 2.07
C ILE A 247 -2.98 -19.31 1.52
N SER A 248 -3.78 -20.32 1.82
CA SER A 248 -5.17 -20.39 1.34
C SER A 248 -6.02 -19.23 1.88
N ASP A 249 -5.90 -18.94 3.18
CA ASP A 249 -6.60 -17.81 3.80
C ASP A 249 -6.09 -16.48 3.27
N VAL A 250 -4.78 -16.34 3.08
CA VAL A 250 -4.16 -15.14 2.51
C VAL A 250 -4.69 -14.86 1.12
N ILE A 251 -4.73 -15.86 0.24
CA ILE A 251 -5.27 -15.73 -1.13
C ILE A 251 -6.76 -15.36 -1.09
N TYR A 252 -7.54 -15.98 -0.20
CA TYR A 252 -8.95 -15.66 -0.02
C TYR A 252 -9.19 -14.22 0.41
N HIS A 253 -8.40 -13.71 1.37
CA HIS A 253 -8.56 -12.36 1.88
C HIS A 253 -7.96 -11.29 0.98
N LEU A 254 -6.80 -11.54 0.37
CA LEU A 254 -6.16 -10.60 -0.54
C LEU A 254 -6.82 -10.58 -1.93
N GLU A 255 -7.51 -11.67 -2.29
CA GLU A 255 -8.18 -11.81 -3.59
C GLU A 255 -7.21 -11.63 -4.77
N THR A 256 -6.01 -12.20 -4.64
CA THR A 256 -4.95 -12.12 -5.64
C THR A 256 -4.20 -13.46 -5.75
N TYR A 257 -3.57 -13.69 -6.89
CA TYR A 257 -2.61 -14.77 -7.11
C TYR A 257 -1.22 -14.24 -7.50
N ASP A 258 -0.99 -12.93 -7.33
CA ASP A 258 0.33 -12.33 -7.57
C ASP A 258 1.35 -12.87 -6.57
N VAL A 259 2.46 -13.40 -7.10
CA VAL A 259 3.48 -14.10 -6.30
C VAL A 259 4.10 -13.20 -5.25
N THR A 260 4.50 -12.00 -5.64
CA THR A 260 5.16 -11.04 -4.73
C THR A 260 4.23 -10.59 -3.62
N THR A 261 2.97 -10.30 -3.98
CA THR A 261 1.94 -9.87 -3.03
C THR A 261 1.64 -10.96 -2.00
N ILE A 262 1.58 -12.23 -2.40
CA ILE A 262 1.33 -13.35 -1.48
C ILE A 262 2.55 -13.60 -0.58
N ARG A 263 3.77 -13.60 -1.13
CA ARG A 263 5.01 -13.79 -0.35
C ARG A 263 5.13 -12.78 0.79
N ALA A 264 4.85 -11.51 0.53
CA ALA A 264 4.90 -10.44 1.51
C ALA A 264 3.60 -10.34 2.34
N GLY A 265 2.45 -10.65 1.76
CA GLY A 265 1.15 -10.61 2.42
C GLY A 265 1.00 -11.65 3.53
N THR A 266 1.60 -12.82 3.39
CA THR A 266 1.51 -13.90 4.38
C THR A 266 2.07 -13.50 5.75
N PRO A 267 3.30 -13.01 5.90
CA PRO A 267 3.79 -12.56 7.20
C PRO A 267 3.00 -11.34 7.72
N MET A 268 2.54 -10.43 6.85
CA MET A 268 1.70 -9.29 7.26
C MET A 268 0.34 -9.75 7.80
N PHE A 269 -0.30 -10.72 7.17
CA PHE A 269 -1.55 -11.33 7.62
C PHE A 269 -1.40 -12.00 9.00
N LEU A 270 -0.33 -12.77 9.19
CA LEU A 270 -0.02 -13.40 10.47
C LEU A 270 0.26 -12.36 11.57
N LEU A 271 0.99 -11.30 11.23
CA LEU A 271 1.28 -10.19 12.15
C LEU A 271 -0.01 -9.45 12.56
N ALA A 272 -0.86 -9.13 11.60
CA ALA A 272 -2.12 -8.43 11.86
C ALA A 272 -3.01 -9.18 12.85
N ARG A 273 -3.07 -10.51 12.75
CA ARG A 273 -3.78 -11.37 13.70
C ARG A 273 -3.24 -11.23 15.13
N LYS A 274 -1.90 -11.18 15.29
CA LYS A 274 -1.24 -11.01 16.59
C LYS A 274 -1.52 -9.61 17.17
N ILE A 275 -1.39 -8.57 16.35
CA ILE A 275 -1.65 -7.18 16.75
C ILE A 275 -3.10 -7.00 17.19
N LYS A 276 -4.05 -7.55 16.44
CA LYS A 276 -5.47 -7.50 16.79
C LYS A 276 -5.78 -8.15 18.13
N ALA A 277 -5.14 -9.28 18.43
CA ALA A 277 -5.28 -9.99 19.72
C ALA A 277 -4.78 -9.14 20.91
N MET A 278 -3.91 -8.15 20.67
CA MET A 278 -3.44 -7.20 21.68
C MET A 278 -4.35 -5.98 21.85
N GLY A 279 -5.53 -5.96 21.19
CA GLY A 279 -6.50 -4.88 21.31
C GLY A 279 -6.20 -3.63 20.46
N ILE A 280 -5.17 -3.66 19.62
CA ILE A 280 -4.85 -2.57 18.70
C ILE A 280 -5.86 -2.57 17.56
N LYS A 281 -6.23 -1.37 17.11
CA LYS A 281 -7.23 -1.15 16.05
C LYS A 281 -6.65 -0.52 14.79
N MET A 282 -5.53 0.19 14.90
CA MET A 282 -4.89 0.90 13.82
C MET A 282 -3.37 0.76 13.92
N VAL A 283 -2.71 0.65 12.76
CA VAL A 283 -1.24 0.69 12.66
C VAL A 283 -0.81 1.63 11.54
N MET A 284 0.35 2.25 11.70
CA MET A 284 1.02 2.97 10.62
C MET A 284 2.07 2.10 9.95
N SER A 285 2.20 2.25 8.64
CA SER A 285 3.15 1.52 7.78
C SER A 285 4.02 2.46 6.96
N GLY A 286 5.18 1.97 6.54
CA GLY A 286 6.11 2.65 5.64
C GLY A 286 5.84 2.42 4.14
N GLU A 287 4.69 1.84 3.77
CA GLU A 287 4.36 1.57 2.36
C GLU A 287 4.29 2.85 1.53
N GLY A 288 4.64 2.77 0.25
CA GLY A 288 4.64 3.88 -0.71
C GLY A 288 5.97 4.63 -0.82
N ALA A 289 6.90 4.43 0.11
CA ALA A 289 8.20 5.09 0.07
C ALA A 289 9.08 4.63 -1.10
N ASP A 290 9.03 3.35 -1.43
CA ASP A 290 9.85 2.75 -2.50
C ASP A 290 9.39 3.24 -3.88
N GLU A 291 8.11 3.39 -4.09
CA GLU A 291 7.51 3.82 -5.34
C GLU A 291 7.77 5.31 -5.61
N THR A 292 7.61 6.12 -4.58
CA THR A 292 7.71 7.59 -4.72
C THR A 292 9.15 8.10 -4.73
N LEU A 293 10.08 7.35 -4.13
CA LEU A 293 11.48 7.74 -3.95
C LEU A 293 12.48 6.76 -4.60
N ALA A 294 12.01 5.93 -5.54
CA ALA A 294 12.85 4.97 -6.28
C ALA A 294 13.66 4.04 -5.36
N GLY A 295 12.98 3.43 -4.38
CA GLY A 295 13.64 2.67 -3.32
C GLY A 295 13.95 1.19 -3.64
N TYR A 296 13.34 0.60 -4.66
CA TYR A 296 13.63 -0.77 -5.04
C TYR A 296 15.00 -0.90 -5.72
N LEU A 297 15.69 -2.01 -5.49
CA LEU A 297 17.04 -2.20 -6.01
C LEU A 297 17.13 -2.16 -7.54
N TYR A 298 16.08 -2.58 -8.24
CA TYR A 298 16.08 -2.53 -9.70
C TYR A 298 16.11 -1.11 -10.27
N PHE A 299 15.70 -0.08 -9.52
CA PHE A 299 15.83 1.33 -9.93
C PHE A 299 17.28 1.76 -10.15
N HIS A 300 18.26 1.05 -9.56
CA HIS A 300 19.68 1.28 -9.81
C HIS A 300 20.08 1.06 -11.28
N LYS A 301 19.23 0.40 -12.06
CA LYS A 301 19.43 0.14 -13.50
C LYS A 301 18.72 1.16 -14.39
N ALA A 302 18.01 2.11 -13.83
CA ALA A 302 17.34 3.15 -14.61
C ALA A 302 18.34 3.93 -15.46
N PRO A 303 18.13 4.04 -16.79
CA PRO A 303 19.10 4.63 -17.70
C PRO A 303 19.22 6.14 -17.55
N ASN A 304 18.18 6.80 -17.08
CA ASN A 304 18.12 8.26 -16.89
C ASN A 304 16.97 8.67 -15.98
N GLY A 305 16.92 9.95 -15.60
CA GLY A 305 15.90 10.49 -14.70
C GLY A 305 14.46 10.39 -15.25
N THR A 306 14.27 10.55 -16.55
CA THR A 306 12.93 10.46 -17.17
C THR A 306 12.38 9.04 -17.06
N GLU A 307 13.17 8.02 -17.44
CA GLU A 307 12.75 6.61 -17.32
C GLU A 307 12.49 6.21 -15.86
N LEU A 308 13.33 6.70 -14.94
CA LEU A 308 13.12 6.47 -13.51
C LEU A 308 11.82 7.11 -13.02
N HIS A 309 11.54 8.35 -13.42
CA HIS A 309 10.30 9.04 -13.05
C HIS A 309 9.07 8.33 -13.59
N ASP A 310 9.07 7.99 -14.87
CA ASP A 310 7.97 7.27 -15.52
C ASP A 310 7.67 5.94 -14.81
N GLU A 311 8.72 5.23 -14.37
CA GLU A 311 8.57 4.01 -13.59
C GLU A 311 7.99 4.28 -12.19
N CYS A 312 8.41 5.36 -11.50
CA CYS A 312 7.80 5.77 -10.24
C CYS A 312 6.30 6.07 -10.42
N VAL A 313 5.92 6.83 -11.46
CA VAL A 313 4.51 7.13 -11.79
C VAL A 313 3.72 5.85 -12.01
N ARG A 314 4.27 4.92 -12.82
CA ARG A 314 3.64 3.64 -13.10
C ARG A 314 3.45 2.80 -11.83
N LYS A 315 4.44 2.78 -10.93
CA LYS A 315 4.37 2.03 -9.66
C LYS A 315 3.34 2.64 -8.72
N VAL A 316 3.31 3.97 -8.58
CA VAL A 316 2.30 4.67 -7.76
C VAL A 316 0.89 4.39 -8.28
N ALA A 317 0.67 4.45 -9.60
CA ALA A 317 -0.63 4.16 -10.21
C ALA A 317 -1.09 2.70 -9.99
N ALA A 318 -0.14 1.77 -9.82
CA ALA A 318 -0.42 0.35 -9.61
C ALA A 318 -0.49 -0.08 -8.13
N LEU A 319 -0.15 0.80 -7.18
CA LEU A 319 -0.10 0.48 -5.74
C LEU A 319 -1.36 -0.20 -5.22
N ASN A 320 -2.51 0.23 -5.71
CA ASN A 320 -3.81 -0.33 -5.34
C ASN A 320 -4.00 -1.81 -5.70
N GLN A 321 -3.13 -2.37 -6.52
CA GLN A 321 -3.16 -3.77 -6.96
C GLN A 321 -2.03 -4.61 -6.32
N PHE A 322 -1.07 -3.98 -5.63
CA PHE A 322 0.10 -4.61 -5.03
C PHE A 322 0.28 -4.23 -3.56
N ASP A 323 1.07 -3.22 -3.27
CA ASP A 323 1.50 -2.90 -1.90
C ASP A 323 0.35 -2.33 -1.05
N CYS A 324 -0.47 -1.43 -1.59
CA CYS A 324 -1.68 -0.95 -0.90
C CYS A 324 -2.72 -2.06 -0.74
N LEU A 325 -2.94 -2.89 -1.78
CA LEU A 325 -3.83 -4.05 -1.68
C LEU A 325 -3.42 -4.97 -0.53
N ARG A 326 -2.13 -5.32 -0.49
CA ARG A 326 -1.55 -6.17 0.55
C ARG A 326 -1.72 -5.54 1.93
N ALA A 327 -1.27 -4.29 2.10
CA ALA A 327 -1.34 -3.59 3.37
C ALA A 327 -2.78 -3.47 3.88
N ASN A 328 -3.71 -3.04 3.03
CA ASN A 328 -5.11 -2.89 3.38
C ASN A 328 -5.77 -4.24 3.69
N LYS A 329 -5.75 -5.20 2.77
CA LYS A 329 -6.51 -6.44 2.91
C LYS A 329 -5.94 -7.41 3.94
N ALA A 330 -4.60 -7.52 4.07
CA ALA A 330 -4.01 -8.39 5.07
C ALA A 330 -4.32 -7.93 6.51
N THR A 331 -4.40 -6.61 6.73
CA THR A 331 -4.76 -6.05 8.03
C THR A 331 -6.27 -6.08 8.27
N MET A 332 -7.06 -5.72 7.25
CA MET A 332 -8.52 -5.71 7.29
C MET A 332 -9.13 -7.09 7.55
N ALA A 333 -8.49 -8.17 7.07
CA ALA A 333 -8.89 -9.55 7.37
C ALA A 333 -9.05 -9.80 8.88
N HIS A 334 -8.34 -9.04 9.69
CA HIS A 334 -8.40 -9.10 11.16
C HIS A 334 -9.07 -7.86 11.79
N GLY A 335 -9.67 -6.98 10.99
CA GLY A 335 -10.28 -5.73 11.46
C GLY A 335 -9.27 -4.75 12.07
N LEU A 336 -8.09 -4.68 11.47
CA LEU A 336 -7.01 -3.75 11.79
C LEU A 336 -6.88 -2.74 10.65
N GLU A 337 -6.92 -1.46 10.97
CA GLU A 337 -6.71 -0.38 10.00
C GLU A 337 -5.22 -0.12 9.79
N VAL A 338 -4.81 0.08 8.54
CA VAL A 338 -3.44 0.51 8.19
C VAL A 338 -3.47 1.92 7.60
N ARG A 339 -2.50 2.75 8.00
CA ARG A 339 -2.30 4.11 7.49
C ARG A 339 -0.91 4.25 6.90
N VAL A 340 -0.81 5.01 5.79
CA VAL A 340 0.37 5.05 4.91
C VAL A 340 0.87 6.49 4.66
N PRO A 341 1.63 7.09 5.60
CA PRO A 341 2.02 8.50 5.51
C PRO A 341 2.81 8.88 4.25
N PHE A 342 3.55 7.95 3.63
CA PHE A 342 4.28 8.22 2.39
C PHE A 342 3.36 8.48 1.18
N LEU A 343 2.09 8.08 1.28
CA LEU A 343 1.09 8.28 0.23
C LEU A 343 0.16 9.48 0.52
N ASP A 344 0.47 10.28 1.53
CA ASP A 344 -0.16 11.59 1.75
C ASP A 344 -0.03 12.47 0.50
N ARG A 345 -1.09 13.20 0.11
CA ARG A 345 -1.08 14.05 -1.10
C ARG A 345 0.08 15.04 -1.11
N GLY A 346 0.35 15.70 0.03
CA GLY A 346 1.47 16.62 0.16
C GLY A 346 2.82 15.93 0.02
N MET A 347 2.93 14.69 0.53
CA MET A 347 4.15 13.88 0.40
C MET A 347 4.33 13.38 -1.04
N LEU A 348 3.26 12.92 -1.69
CA LEU A 348 3.26 12.56 -3.12
C LEU A 348 3.73 13.73 -3.98
N ASP A 349 3.15 14.92 -3.78
CA ASP A 349 3.55 16.10 -4.53
C ASP A 349 5.01 16.46 -4.26
N ALA A 350 5.46 16.42 -3.01
CA ALA A 350 6.83 16.76 -2.66
C ALA A 350 7.88 15.81 -3.25
N THR A 351 7.54 14.50 -3.33
CA THR A 351 8.44 13.48 -3.85
C THR A 351 8.35 13.32 -5.36
N MET A 352 7.16 13.40 -5.94
CA MET A 352 6.95 13.15 -7.35
C MET A 352 7.22 14.37 -8.24
N THR A 353 7.17 15.60 -7.70
CA THR A 353 7.64 16.81 -8.42
C THR A 353 9.14 17.04 -8.30
N LEU A 354 9.83 16.32 -7.40
CA LEU A 354 11.29 16.40 -7.25
C LEU A 354 11.98 16.00 -8.55
N ASP A 355 12.98 16.77 -8.96
CA ASP A 355 13.82 16.43 -10.11
C ASP A 355 14.38 15.00 -9.94
N PRO A 356 14.09 14.10 -10.89
CA PRO A 356 14.46 12.69 -10.77
C PRO A 356 15.96 12.45 -10.58
N ASP A 357 16.81 13.38 -10.97
CA ASP A 357 18.25 13.29 -10.76
C ASP A 357 18.62 13.18 -9.27
N PHE A 358 17.79 13.69 -8.37
CA PHE A 358 17.96 13.50 -6.93
C PHE A 358 17.50 12.13 -6.39
N LYS A 359 16.84 11.35 -7.23
CA LYS A 359 16.42 9.96 -6.90
C LYS A 359 17.32 8.92 -7.55
N LEU A 360 18.05 9.26 -8.60
CA LEU A 360 18.99 8.37 -9.28
C LEU A 360 20.10 7.92 -8.34
N THR A 361 20.36 6.62 -8.32
CA THR A 361 21.50 6.07 -7.59
C THR A 361 22.74 6.14 -8.47
N ARG A 362 23.85 6.69 -7.94
CA ARG A 362 25.09 6.93 -8.68
C ARG A 362 26.23 6.13 -8.05
N LYS A 363 26.60 5.01 -8.66
CA LYS A 363 27.71 4.17 -8.20
C LYS A 363 29.03 4.94 -8.22
N GLY A 364 29.80 4.81 -7.14
CA GLY A 364 31.14 5.43 -7.01
C GLY A 364 31.16 6.90 -6.64
N GLU A 365 30.00 7.54 -6.47
CA GLU A 365 29.95 8.90 -5.93
C GLU A 365 29.86 8.86 -4.39
N LYS A 366 30.36 9.92 -3.73
CA LYS A 366 30.26 10.08 -2.27
C LYS A 366 28.83 10.38 -1.81
N THR A 367 27.98 10.80 -2.74
CA THR A 367 26.56 11.12 -2.55
C THR A 367 25.73 10.28 -3.50
N GLN A 368 24.47 10.02 -3.16
CA GLN A 368 23.54 9.26 -4.01
C GLN A 368 23.99 7.81 -4.34
N PHE A 369 24.81 7.21 -3.50
CA PHE A 369 25.28 5.83 -3.68
C PHE A 369 24.26 4.78 -3.22
N LEU A 370 23.25 5.19 -2.45
CA LEU A 370 22.13 4.36 -1.99
C LEU A 370 20.80 4.88 -2.53
N GLU A 371 19.86 3.97 -2.67
CA GLU A 371 18.45 4.28 -2.94
C GLU A 371 17.86 5.20 -1.86
N LYS A 372 16.89 6.02 -2.24
CA LYS A 372 16.23 7.01 -1.34
C LYS A 372 17.21 8.00 -0.67
N TRP A 373 18.31 8.30 -1.32
CA TRP A 373 19.33 9.20 -0.76
C TRP A 373 18.75 10.51 -0.24
N ALA A 374 17.84 11.14 -0.99
CA ALA A 374 17.19 12.39 -0.60
C ALA A 374 16.43 12.25 0.74
N LEU A 375 15.73 11.12 0.96
CA LEU A 375 15.04 10.85 2.21
C LEU A 375 16.03 10.63 3.35
N ARG A 376 17.09 9.84 3.11
CA ARG A 376 18.13 9.58 4.13
C ARG A 376 18.78 10.85 4.60
N GLU A 377 19.18 11.74 3.68
CA GLU A 377 19.79 13.03 4.00
C GLU A 377 18.81 14.00 4.66
N ALA A 378 17.53 13.98 4.29
CA ALA A 378 16.52 14.79 4.97
C ALA A 378 16.41 14.47 6.46
N PHE A 379 16.68 13.22 6.84
CA PHE A 379 16.64 12.76 8.24
C PHE A 379 18.02 12.54 8.87
N ASN A 380 19.10 12.85 8.16
CA ASN A 380 20.47 12.87 8.68
C ASN A 380 20.72 14.16 9.46
N VAL A 381 20.22 14.23 10.69
CA VAL A 381 20.33 15.39 11.59
C VAL A 381 21.25 15.03 12.75
N PRO A 382 22.56 15.29 12.67
CA PRO A 382 23.53 14.82 13.66
C PRO A 382 23.31 15.31 15.09
N THR A 383 22.75 16.52 15.25
CA THR A 383 22.46 17.13 16.55
C THR A 383 21.29 16.47 17.28
N GLU A 384 20.38 15.86 16.51
CA GLU A 384 19.20 15.19 17.01
C GLU A 384 18.81 14.03 16.10
N PRO A 385 19.57 12.92 16.11
CA PRO A 385 19.43 11.84 15.15
C PRO A 385 18.07 11.16 15.27
N PHE A 386 17.39 10.99 14.12
CA PHE A 386 16.09 10.29 14.04
C PHE A 386 16.23 8.77 14.14
N LEU A 387 17.34 8.24 13.63
CA LEU A 387 17.64 6.80 13.60
C LEU A 387 19.12 6.58 13.89
N PRO A 388 19.53 5.37 14.31
CA PRO A 388 20.92 4.96 14.27
C PRO A 388 21.48 5.13 12.86
N HIS A 389 22.73 5.59 12.74
CA HIS A 389 23.37 5.84 11.44
C HIS A 389 23.38 4.59 10.54
N GLU A 390 23.66 3.43 11.12
CA GLU A 390 23.65 2.15 10.40
C GLU A 390 22.28 1.74 9.86
N VAL A 391 21.17 2.20 10.46
CA VAL A 391 19.81 1.98 9.97
C VAL A 391 19.45 3.03 8.92
N LEU A 392 19.82 4.30 9.17
CA LEU A 392 19.56 5.39 8.23
C LEU A 392 20.24 5.16 6.88
N PHE A 393 21.42 4.52 6.85
CA PHE A 393 22.17 4.22 5.65
C PHE A 393 22.26 2.72 5.32
N ARG A 394 21.35 1.92 5.87
CA ARG A 394 21.21 0.51 5.51
C ARG A 394 20.62 0.38 4.10
N GLN A 395 21.21 -0.49 3.28
CA GLN A 395 20.68 -0.83 1.98
C GLN A 395 19.29 -1.46 2.09
N LYS A 396 18.43 -1.21 1.09
CA LYS A 396 17.06 -1.77 1.02
C LYS A 396 17.08 -3.28 0.93
N GLU A 397 16.28 -3.91 1.78
CA GLU A 397 15.80 -5.28 1.64
C GLU A 397 14.30 -5.29 1.42
N GLN A 398 13.81 -6.19 0.58
CA GLN A 398 12.37 -6.39 0.42
C GLN A 398 11.81 -7.07 1.66
N PHE A 399 10.58 -6.74 2.03
CA PHE A 399 9.95 -7.34 3.21
C PHE A 399 9.87 -8.87 3.12
N SER A 400 9.57 -9.43 1.94
CA SER A 400 9.54 -10.89 1.73
C SER A 400 10.91 -11.58 1.92
N ASP A 401 12.00 -10.85 1.76
CA ASP A 401 13.37 -11.32 2.00
C ASP A 401 13.81 -11.06 3.45
N GLY A 402 13.51 -9.87 3.98
CA GLY A 402 13.88 -9.44 5.32
C GLY A 402 13.24 -10.26 6.44
N VAL A 403 12.07 -10.83 6.23
CA VAL A 403 11.43 -11.75 7.20
C VAL A 403 12.17 -13.08 7.33
N GLY A 404 13.13 -13.38 6.44
CA GLY A 404 13.99 -14.56 6.46
C GLY A 404 14.05 -15.24 5.08
N TYR A 405 15.26 -15.42 4.58
CA TYR A 405 15.50 -15.94 3.21
C TYR A 405 14.91 -17.33 2.97
N SER A 406 14.83 -18.18 3.99
CA SER A 406 14.24 -19.52 3.88
C SER A 406 12.71 -19.49 3.69
N TRP A 407 12.04 -18.35 3.86
CA TRP A 407 10.61 -18.22 3.59
C TRP A 407 10.28 -18.48 2.12
N ILE A 408 10.92 -17.74 1.22
CA ILE A 408 10.70 -17.86 -0.23
C ILE A 408 11.18 -19.24 -0.72
N ASP A 409 12.32 -19.72 -0.24
CA ASP A 409 12.86 -21.02 -0.63
C ASP A 409 11.94 -22.16 -0.19
N GLY A 410 11.39 -22.08 1.02
CA GLY A 410 10.41 -23.04 1.52
C GLY A 410 9.09 -23.06 0.73
N LEU A 411 8.61 -21.89 0.30
CA LEU A 411 7.44 -21.80 -0.60
C LEU A 411 7.70 -22.46 -1.95
N LYS A 412 8.85 -22.17 -2.58
CA LYS A 412 9.23 -22.77 -3.85
C LYS A 412 9.38 -24.29 -3.74
N GLU A 413 10.00 -24.76 -2.66
CA GLU A 413 10.15 -26.20 -2.39
C GLU A 413 8.78 -26.87 -2.22
N HIS A 414 7.88 -26.26 -1.44
CA HIS A 414 6.52 -26.76 -1.24
C HIS A 414 5.74 -26.81 -2.56
N ALA A 415 5.73 -25.74 -3.32
CA ALA A 415 5.07 -25.67 -4.61
C ALA A 415 5.65 -26.70 -5.60
N GLY A 416 6.96 -26.92 -5.57
CA GLY A 416 7.63 -27.94 -6.37
C GLY A 416 7.19 -29.37 -6.07
N LYS A 417 6.77 -29.64 -4.84
CA LYS A 417 6.22 -30.95 -4.42
C LYS A 417 4.75 -31.13 -4.78
N VAL A 418 3.97 -30.04 -4.77
CA VAL A 418 2.52 -30.05 -5.01
C VAL A 418 2.16 -29.97 -6.49
N ILE A 419 2.89 -29.16 -7.25
CA ILE A 419 2.63 -28.93 -8.68
C ILE A 419 3.55 -29.81 -9.53
N SER A 420 2.95 -30.70 -10.30
CA SER A 420 3.67 -31.60 -11.22
C SER A 420 4.09 -30.88 -12.50
N ASP A 421 4.95 -31.51 -13.29
CA ASP A 421 5.31 -31.00 -14.61
C ASP A 421 4.13 -31.10 -15.60
N GLU A 422 3.22 -32.05 -15.39
CA GLU A 422 1.97 -32.19 -16.14
C GLU A 422 1.00 -31.04 -15.85
N ASP A 423 0.91 -30.59 -14.58
CA ASP A 423 0.14 -29.40 -14.20
C ASP A 423 0.68 -28.16 -14.92
N MET A 424 2.00 -28.00 -15.00
CA MET A 424 2.62 -26.91 -15.75
C MET A 424 2.37 -26.99 -17.25
N ALA A 425 2.44 -28.18 -17.84
CA ALA A 425 2.18 -28.37 -19.27
C ALA A 425 0.72 -28.05 -19.65
N THR A 426 -0.22 -28.29 -18.73
CA THR A 426 -1.66 -28.00 -18.91
C THR A 426 -2.08 -26.60 -18.46
N ALA A 427 -1.21 -25.86 -17.78
CA ALA A 427 -1.49 -24.53 -17.27
C ALA A 427 -2.01 -23.54 -18.32
N PRO A 428 -1.51 -23.49 -19.58
CA PRO A 428 -2.06 -22.59 -20.59
C PRO A 428 -3.52 -22.88 -20.95
N ILE A 429 -3.97 -24.11 -20.77
CA ILE A 429 -5.35 -24.52 -21.03
C ILE A 429 -6.23 -24.20 -19.81
N ARG A 430 -5.73 -24.48 -18.60
CA ARG A 430 -6.46 -24.26 -17.34
C ARG A 430 -6.56 -22.78 -16.99
N PHE A 431 -5.53 -22.02 -17.29
CA PHE A 431 -5.37 -20.60 -16.94
C PHE A 431 -4.88 -19.81 -18.17
N PRO A 432 -5.76 -19.58 -19.17
CA PRO A 432 -5.37 -18.88 -20.40
C PRO A 432 -5.06 -17.40 -20.17
N TYR A 433 -5.64 -16.78 -19.12
CA TYR A 433 -5.33 -15.43 -18.70
C TYR A 433 -4.25 -15.47 -17.61
N ASN A 434 -3.18 -14.70 -17.76
CA ASN A 434 -2.03 -14.68 -16.86
C ASN A 434 -1.51 -16.08 -16.55
N THR A 435 -1.21 -16.86 -17.60
CA THR A 435 -0.71 -18.23 -17.47
C THR A 435 0.50 -18.27 -16.53
N PRO A 436 0.47 -19.09 -15.47
CA PRO A 436 1.57 -19.15 -14.52
C PRO A 436 2.83 -19.72 -15.17
N GLY A 437 3.96 -18.99 -15.04
CA GLY A 437 5.26 -19.39 -15.58
C GLY A 437 6.11 -20.26 -14.62
N THR A 438 5.72 -20.35 -13.35
CA THR A 438 6.45 -21.12 -12.32
C THR A 438 5.51 -22.02 -11.53
N LYS A 439 6.05 -23.08 -10.90
CA LYS A 439 5.24 -23.97 -10.03
C LYS A 439 4.63 -23.23 -8.85
N GLU A 440 5.32 -22.23 -8.30
CA GLU A 440 4.79 -21.39 -7.22
C GLU A 440 3.60 -20.55 -7.71
N ALA A 441 3.72 -19.89 -8.86
CA ALA A 441 2.62 -19.16 -9.46
C ALA A 441 1.42 -20.07 -9.77
N ALA A 442 1.67 -21.29 -10.26
CA ALA A 442 0.63 -22.29 -10.53
C ALA A 442 -0.04 -22.79 -9.25
N TYR A 443 0.70 -22.92 -8.15
CA TYR A 443 0.18 -23.27 -6.84
C TYR A 443 -0.79 -22.19 -6.34
N PHE A 444 -0.38 -20.93 -6.33
CA PHE A 444 -1.24 -19.82 -5.92
C PHE A 444 -2.45 -19.65 -6.85
N ARG A 445 -2.26 -19.79 -8.15
CA ARG A 445 -3.35 -19.72 -9.13
C ARG A 445 -4.39 -20.81 -8.93
N THR A 446 -3.97 -22.02 -8.57
CA THR A 446 -4.86 -23.14 -8.30
C THR A 446 -5.71 -22.88 -7.05
N ILE A 447 -5.10 -22.36 -5.99
CA ILE A 447 -5.82 -21.99 -4.75
C ILE A 447 -6.80 -20.84 -5.04
N PHE A 448 -6.37 -19.79 -5.75
CA PHE A 448 -7.24 -18.69 -6.14
C PHE A 448 -8.48 -19.17 -6.90
N HIS A 449 -8.29 -20.06 -7.86
CA HIS A 449 -9.39 -20.63 -8.65
C HIS A 449 -10.34 -21.51 -7.81
N SER A 450 -9.86 -22.14 -6.75
CA SER A 450 -10.70 -22.90 -5.83
C SER A 450 -11.60 -21.99 -4.99
N HIS A 451 -11.13 -20.80 -4.63
CA HIS A 451 -11.91 -19.79 -3.91
C HIS A 451 -12.84 -18.99 -4.82
N PHE A 452 -12.40 -18.71 -6.02
CA PHE A 452 -13.08 -17.84 -7.00
C PHE A 452 -13.28 -18.55 -8.34
N PRO A 453 -14.10 -19.63 -8.36
CA PRO A 453 -14.37 -20.33 -9.61
C PRO A 453 -15.12 -19.41 -10.57
N ASN A 454 -14.71 -19.44 -11.84
CA ASN A 454 -15.46 -18.75 -12.89
C ASN A 454 -16.86 -19.32 -12.98
N ASN A 455 -17.85 -18.46 -12.99
CA ASN A 455 -19.21 -18.83 -13.32
C ASN A 455 -19.35 -19.01 -14.86
N ASN A 456 -20.53 -19.51 -15.33
CA ASN A 456 -20.75 -19.75 -16.75
C ASN A 456 -20.70 -18.49 -17.64
N TYR A 457 -20.67 -17.31 -17.03
CA TYR A 457 -20.66 -16.00 -17.73
C TYR A 457 -19.29 -15.30 -17.61
N GLY A 458 -18.34 -15.88 -16.82
CA GLY A 458 -17.16 -15.14 -16.38
C GLY A 458 -17.54 -14.09 -15.32
N ASN A 459 -16.75 -13.95 -14.28
CA ASN A 459 -17.03 -12.96 -13.22
C ASN A 459 -16.02 -11.80 -13.19
N GLY A 460 -15.03 -11.80 -14.09
CA GLY A 460 -14.03 -10.72 -14.19
C GLY A 460 -12.97 -10.69 -13.08
N ILE A 461 -13.14 -11.44 -11.99
CA ILE A 461 -12.21 -11.34 -10.84
C ILE A 461 -10.75 -11.67 -11.19
N GLU A 462 -10.52 -12.53 -12.17
CA GLU A 462 -9.17 -12.82 -12.63
C GLU A 462 -8.47 -11.59 -13.23
N ALA A 463 -9.25 -10.71 -13.88
CA ALA A 463 -8.75 -9.49 -14.49
C ALA A 463 -8.43 -8.39 -13.45
N THR A 464 -8.85 -8.55 -12.20
CA THR A 464 -8.47 -7.63 -11.12
C THR A 464 -7.02 -7.84 -10.66
N VAL A 465 -6.42 -8.98 -11.03
CA VAL A 465 -5.03 -9.30 -10.69
C VAL A 465 -4.13 -8.96 -11.87
N PRO A 466 -3.16 -8.07 -11.67
CA PRO A 466 -2.25 -7.69 -12.75
C PRO A 466 -1.42 -8.88 -13.21
N GLY A 467 -1.16 -8.94 -14.50
CA GLY A 467 -0.36 -9.99 -15.13
C GLY A 467 0.86 -9.41 -15.84
N GLY A 468 1.64 -10.32 -16.38
CA GLY A 468 2.82 -10.03 -17.18
C GLY A 468 4.13 -10.45 -16.50
N PRO A 469 5.23 -10.41 -17.23
CA PRO A 469 6.53 -10.72 -16.68
C PRO A 469 6.93 -9.69 -15.62
N SER A 470 7.51 -10.17 -14.52
CA SER A 470 7.95 -9.34 -13.40
C SER A 470 9.36 -9.75 -12.98
N VAL A 471 10.22 -8.78 -12.76
CA VAL A 471 11.58 -8.94 -12.23
C VAL A 471 11.74 -8.04 -11.02
N ALA A 472 12.21 -8.59 -9.92
CA ALA A 472 12.51 -7.83 -8.71
C ALA A 472 11.42 -6.80 -8.32
N CYS A 473 10.15 -7.20 -8.35
CA CYS A 473 8.96 -6.36 -8.13
C CYS A 473 8.65 -5.34 -9.22
N SER A 474 9.26 -5.44 -10.39
CA SER A 474 8.96 -4.60 -11.54
C SER A 474 8.18 -5.34 -12.62
N THR A 475 7.44 -4.60 -13.42
CA THR A 475 6.73 -5.10 -14.59
C THR A 475 7.57 -4.96 -15.87
N ALA A 476 6.98 -5.33 -16.99
CA ALA A 476 7.66 -5.53 -18.28
C ALA A 476 8.56 -4.37 -18.74
N LYS A 477 8.22 -3.09 -18.46
CA LYS A 477 9.02 -1.98 -19.01
C LYS A 477 10.42 -1.89 -18.38
N ALA A 478 10.54 -2.05 -17.07
CA ALA A 478 11.83 -2.01 -16.39
C ALA A 478 12.73 -3.23 -16.71
N ILE A 479 12.14 -4.31 -17.24
CA ILE A 479 12.92 -5.46 -17.74
C ILE A 479 13.90 -5.05 -18.84
N GLU A 480 13.56 -4.04 -19.63
CA GLU A 480 14.39 -3.50 -20.69
C GLU A 480 15.65 -2.79 -20.19
N TRP A 481 15.74 -2.47 -18.90
CA TRP A 481 16.88 -1.76 -18.32
C TRP A 481 18.13 -2.63 -18.10
N ASP A 482 17.95 -3.94 -18.12
CA ASP A 482 19.08 -4.88 -18.01
C ASP A 482 18.82 -6.11 -18.92
N GLU A 483 19.72 -6.34 -19.88
CA GLU A 483 19.63 -7.47 -20.82
C GLU A 483 19.58 -8.82 -20.10
N ALA A 484 20.20 -8.94 -18.92
CA ALA A 484 20.16 -10.16 -18.11
C ALA A 484 18.74 -10.53 -17.65
N TRP A 485 17.81 -9.57 -17.62
CA TRP A 485 16.41 -9.79 -17.23
C TRP A 485 15.52 -10.27 -18.39
N SER A 486 16.03 -10.23 -19.61
CA SER A 486 15.34 -10.78 -20.80
C SER A 486 15.34 -12.32 -20.81
N ASP A 487 16.17 -12.96 -19.97
CA ASP A 487 16.24 -14.42 -19.85
C ASP A 487 15.10 -14.95 -18.96
N PRO A 488 14.13 -15.70 -19.51
CA PRO A 488 13.01 -16.23 -18.73
C PRO A 488 13.44 -17.12 -17.55
N THR A 489 14.63 -17.72 -17.59
CA THR A 489 15.15 -18.58 -16.52
C THR A 489 15.66 -17.79 -15.32
N LYS A 490 15.92 -16.49 -15.51
CA LYS A 490 16.38 -15.55 -14.49
C LYS A 490 15.29 -14.62 -13.97
N GLN A 491 14.07 -14.76 -14.45
CA GLN A 491 12.91 -14.00 -13.99
C GLN A 491 12.49 -14.46 -12.59
N ASP A 492 13.29 -14.11 -11.58
CA ASP A 492 12.85 -14.22 -10.19
C ASP A 492 12.30 -12.86 -9.72
N GLN A 493 11.13 -12.90 -9.10
CA GLN A 493 10.46 -11.73 -8.52
C GLN A 493 11.07 -11.33 -7.16
N SER A 494 12.23 -11.85 -6.80
CA SER A 494 12.97 -11.54 -5.58
C SER A 494 14.04 -10.48 -5.86
N GLY A 495 14.19 -9.51 -4.94
CA GLY A 495 15.25 -8.49 -5.00
C GLY A 495 16.67 -9.05 -4.96
N ARG A 496 16.84 -10.31 -4.55
CA ARG A 496 18.13 -11.01 -4.48
C ARG A 496 18.86 -11.18 -5.82
N PHE A 497 18.11 -11.06 -6.94
CA PHE A 497 18.69 -11.20 -8.29
C PHE A 497 19.14 -9.87 -8.91
N VAL A 498 18.99 -8.78 -8.22
CA VAL A 498 19.53 -7.51 -8.68
C VAL A 498 20.95 -7.37 -8.14
N ASP A 499 21.91 -7.52 -9.04
CA ASP A 499 23.36 -7.48 -8.78
C ASP A 499 23.79 -6.05 -8.38
N THR A 500 23.39 -5.60 -7.19
CA THR A 500 23.75 -4.30 -6.62
C THR A 500 24.65 -4.45 -5.40
N HIS A 501 24.76 -5.66 -4.86
CA HIS A 501 25.42 -5.91 -3.58
C HIS A 501 26.95 -5.80 -3.59
N ASP A 502 27.60 -5.70 -4.75
CA ASP A 502 29.05 -5.91 -4.82
C ASP A 502 29.94 -4.67 -4.68
N ALA A 503 29.43 -3.46 -4.52
CA ALA A 503 30.34 -2.32 -4.57
C ALA A 503 30.04 -1.10 -3.68
N ALA A 504 28.94 -1.06 -2.97
CA ALA A 504 28.54 0.16 -2.24
C ALA A 504 28.82 0.11 -0.74
N VAL A 505 29.32 -1.00 -0.23
CA VAL A 505 29.54 -1.23 1.22
C VAL A 505 30.99 -1.65 1.53
N ALA A 506 31.93 -1.47 0.61
CA ALA A 506 33.36 -1.66 0.87
C ALA A 506 34.06 -0.33 1.18
#